data_8964527f834f824a9d9dc6f3185357b5
#
_entry.id   8964527f834f824a9d9dc6f3185357b5
#
_cell.length_a   1.000
_cell.length_b   1.000
_cell.length_c   1.000
_cell.angle_alpha   90.00
_cell.angle_beta   90.00
_cell.angle_gamma   90.00
#
_symmetry.space_group_name_H-M   'P 1'
#
loop_
_entity.id
_entity.type
_entity.pdbx_description
1 polymer ?
#
loop_
_entity_poly.entity_id
_entity_poly.type
_entity_poly.pdbx_seq_one_letter_code
_entity_poly.pdbx_strand_id
1 'polypeptide(L)'
;FFANAYYRLAGCKIGKNVNINSIKINDPSLVVLGDNVVVGGGATLNGHLVEGGKIVLEKIVVGKNATVGGATMVGPGARIGENSILGNRALLAKRKVIPDGEVWVGIPARPISSSHSESSK
;
A
#
# COMPACT_ATOMS: atom_id res chain seq x y z
N PHE A 1 6.93 -3.72 -16.50
CA PHE A 1 6.03 -4.34 -17.49
C PHE A 1 5.76 -5.82 -17.18
N PHE A 2 6.81 -6.62 -17.09
CA PHE A 2 6.61 -8.04 -16.80
C PHE A 2 5.99 -8.27 -15.42
N ALA A 3 6.38 -7.45 -14.42
CA ALA A 3 5.82 -7.57 -13.09
C ALA A 3 4.31 -7.35 -13.10
N ASN A 4 3.85 -6.32 -13.83
CA ASN A 4 2.42 -6.03 -13.92
C ASN A 4 1.66 -7.19 -14.59
N ALA A 5 2.21 -7.74 -15.66
CA ALA A 5 1.58 -8.87 -16.34
C ALA A 5 1.51 -10.08 -15.42
N TYR A 6 2.59 -10.36 -14.69
CA TYR A 6 2.63 -11.48 -13.77
C TYR A 6 1.55 -11.34 -12.69
N TYR A 7 1.47 -10.18 -12.06
CA TYR A 7 0.52 -9.98 -10.98
C TYR A 7 -0.93 -9.96 -11.46
N ARG A 8 -1.19 -9.45 -12.66
CA ARG A 8 -2.52 -9.53 -13.25
C ARG A 8 -2.94 -10.98 -13.47
N LEU A 9 -2.04 -11.81 -13.96
CA LEU A 9 -2.32 -13.24 -14.16
C LEU A 9 -2.57 -13.93 -12.83
N ALA A 10 -1.92 -13.48 -11.78
CA ALA A 10 -2.12 -14.04 -10.44
C ALA A 10 -3.39 -13.50 -9.75
N GLY A 11 -4.15 -12.64 -10.41
CA GLY A 11 -5.42 -12.15 -9.89
C GLY A 11 -5.43 -10.74 -9.32
N CYS A 12 -4.28 -10.08 -9.29
CA CYS A 12 -4.19 -8.70 -8.82
C CYS A 12 -4.86 -7.75 -9.82
N LYS A 13 -5.69 -6.83 -9.33
CA LYS A 13 -6.31 -5.81 -10.17
C LYS A 13 -5.36 -4.61 -10.24
N ILE A 14 -4.87 -4.33 -11.43
CA ILE A 14 -3.88 -3.28 -11.66
C ILE A 14 -4.39 -2.33 -12.72
N GLY A 15 -4.44 -1.04 -12.40
CA GLY A 15 -4.85 -0.01 -13.32
C GLY A 15 -3.79 0.32 -14.37
N LYS A 16 -3.95 1.46 -15.01
CA LYS A 16 -3.05 1.93 -16.08
C LYS A 16 -1.82 2.59 -15.48
N ASN A 17 -0.67 2.43 -16.16
CA ASN A 17 0.57 3.12 -15.80
C ASN A 17 1.05 2.84 -14.39
N VAL A 18 0.74 1.68 -13.85
CA VAL A 18 1.21 1.27 -12.54
C VAL A 18 2.69 0.88 -12.66
N ASN A 19 3.49 1.40 -11.75
CA ASN A 19 4.91 1.10 -11.69
C ASN A 19 5.19 0.29 -10.43
N ILE A 20 5.46 -1.00 -10.61
CA ILE A 20 5.78 -1.91 -9.52
C ILE A 20 7.25 -2.28 -9.61
N ASN A 21 8.00 -1.87 -8.60
CA ASN A 21 9.40 -2.28 -8.49
C ASN A 21 9.47 -3.62 -7.74
N SER A 22 10.64 -4.10 -7.39
CA SER A 22 10.77 -5.41 -6.77
C SER A 22 10.04 -5.44 -5.43
N ILE A 23 8.83 -5.99 -5.45
CA ILE A 23 7.95 -6.05 -4.29
C ILE A 23 7.53 -7.48 -4.05
N LYS A 24 6.94 -7.68 -2.88
CA LYS A 24 6.35 -8.95 -2.52
C LYS A 24 4.86 -8.74 -2.31
N ILE A 25 4.05 -9.38 -3.13
CA ILE A 25 2.60 -9.37 -2.96
C ILE A 25 2.18 -10.77 -2.55
N ASN A 26 1.72 -10.89 -1.32
CA ASN A 26 1.09 -12.12 -0.84
C ASN A 26 -0.40 -11.99 -1.15
N ASP A 27 -0.98 -13.04 -1.68
CA ASP A 27 -2.40 -13.05 -2.03
C ASP A 27 -2.76 -11.99 -3.08
N PRO A 28 -2.19 -12.09 -4.30
CA PRO A 28 -2.44 -11.07 -5.34
C PRO A 28 -3.90 -10.81 -5.64
N SER A 29 -4.76 -11.83 -5.53
CA SER A 29 -6.20 -11.67 -5.78
C SER A 29 -6.87 -10.71 -4.79
N LEU A 30 -6.20 -10.38 -3.70
CA LEU A 30 -6.74 -9.46 -2.67
C LEU A 30 -6.14 -8.05 -2.78
N VAL A 31 -5.38 -7.77 -3.85
CA VAL A 31 -4.73 -6.47 -4.00
C VAL A 31 -5.31 -5.74 -5.20
N VAL A 32 -5.70 -4.48 -4.99
CA VAL A 32 -6.22 -3.60 -6.03
C VAL A 32 -5.34 -2.36 -6.08
N LEU A 33 -4.70 -2.12 -7.22
CA LEU A 33 -3.86 -0.94 -7.44
C LEU A 33 -4.52 -0.06 -8.49
N GLY A 34 -4.81 1.18 -8.14
CA GLY A 34 -5.43 2.14 -9.05
C GLY A 34 -4.45 2.64 -10.11
N ASP A 35 -4.95 3.51 -10.99
CA ASP A 35 -4.13 4.07 -12.07
C ASP A 35 -2.97 4.90 -11.52
N ASN A 36 -1.83 4.83 -12.19
CA ASN A 36 -0.64 5.63 -11.87
C ASN A 36 -0.07 5.37 -10.48
N VAL A 37 -0.39 4.25 -9.86
CA VAL A 37 0.19 3.89 -8.56
C VAL A 37 1.65 3.52 -8.73
N VAL A 38 2.48 3.99 -7.80
CA VAL A 38 3.90 3.62 -7.74
C VAL A 38 4.13 2.83 -6.46
N VAL A 39 4.71 1.65 -6.61
CA VAL A 39 5.09 0.82 -5.46
C VAL A 39 6.60 0.67 -5.45
N GLY A 40 7.23 1.15 -4.41
CA GLY A 40 8.69 1.16 -4.28
C GLY A 40 9.29 -0.22 -4.05
N GLY A 41 10.58 -0.33 -4.27
CA GLY A 41 11.31 -1.60 -4.12
C GLY A 41 11.27 -2.12 -2.68
N GLY A 42 11.11 -3.43 -2.54
CA GLY A 42 11.10 -4.07 -1.23
C GLY A 42 9.81 -3.92 -0.44
N ALA A 43 8.77 -3.32 -1.02
CA ALA A 43 7.47 -3.23 -0.35
C ALA A 43 6.81 -4.60 -0.27
N THR A 44 6.06 -4.83 0.81
CA THR A 44 5.30 -6.07 1.01
C THR A 44 3.83 -5.72 1.20
N LEU A 45 2.98 -6.27 0.34
CA LEU A 45 1.53 -6.14 0.46
C LEU A 45 0.97 -7.50 0.85
N ASN A 46 0.43 -7.60 2.05
CA ASN A 46 -0.01 -8.88 2.60
C ASN A 46 -1.50 -8.85 2.90
N GLY A 47 -2.27 -9.64 2.16
CA GLY A 47 -3.73 -9.70 2.29
C GLY A 47 -4.24 -10.67 3.33
N HIS A 48 -3.37 -11.30 4.11
CA HIS A 48 -3.84 -12.26 5.12
C HIS A 48 -3.12 -12.10 6.46
N LEU A 49 -3.79 -12.50 7.50
CA LEU A 49 -3.18 -12.63 8.83
C LEU A 49 -3.88 -13.75 9.59
N VAL A 50 -3.26 -14.18 10.68
CA VAL A 50 -3.87 -15.16 11.59
C VAL A 50 -4.36 -14.39 12.81
N GLU A 51 -5.63 -14.55 13.12
CA GLU A 51 -6.25 -13.81 14.22
C GLU A 51 -7.24 -14.74 14.91
N GLY A 52 -7.08 -14.92 16.20
CA GLY A 52 -7.96 -15.81 16.97
C GLY A 52 -7.98 -17.25 16.46
N GLY A 53 -6.85 -17.75 15.96
CA GLY A 53 -6.75 -19.09 15.42
C GLY A 53 -7.35 -19.26 14.02
N LYS A 54 -7.76 -18.16 13.38
CA LYS A 54 -8.35 -18.18 12.03
C LYS A 54 -7.50 -17.36 11.08
N ILE A 55 -7.51 -17.78 9.81
CA ILE A 55 -6.88 -16.98 8.75
C ILE A 55 -7.90 -15.95 8.29
N VAL A 56 -7.50 -14.67 8.35
CA VAL A 56 -8.34 -13.56 7.91
C VAL A 56 -7.80 -13.06 6.59
N LEU A 57 -8.67 -12.97 5.58
CA LEU A 57 -8.33 -12.49 4.24
C LEU A 57 -9.09 -11.20 3.98
N GLU A 58 -8.36 -10.12 3.68
CA GLU A 58 -8.98 -8.83 3.42
C GLU A 58 -8.24 -8.08 2.32
N LYS A 59 -9.02 -7.42 1.45
CA LYS A 59 -8.45 -6.70 0.32
C LYS A 59 -7.63 -5.49 0.74
N ILE A 60 -6.52 -5.28 0.04
CA ILE A 60 -5.75 -4.05 0.12
C ILE A 60 -6.12 -3.24 -1.11
N VAL A 61 -6.52 -1.99 -0.91
CA VAL A 61 -6.89 -1.10 -1.99
C VAL A 61 -5.99 0.13 -1.98
N VAL A 62 -5.30 0.36 -3.09
CA VAL A 62 -4.45 1.54 -3.27
C VAL A 62 -5.10 2.42 -4.32
N GLY A 63 -5.48 3.63 -3.95
CA GLY A 63 -6.16 4.57 -4.83
C GLY A 63 -5.25 5.12 -5.92
N LYS A 64 -5.84 5.69 -6.97
CA LYS A 64 -5.07 6.20 -8.11
C LYS A 64 -4.10 7.30 -7.67
N ASN A 65 -2.99 7.37 -8.35
CA ASN A 65 -1.92 8.36 -8.12
C ASN A 65 -1.29 8.27 -6.74
N ALA A 66 -1.53 7.19 -5.99
CA ALA A 66 -0.91 7.01 -4.69
C ALA A 66 0.49 6.43 -4.85
N THR A 67 1.33 6.69 -3.86
CA THR A 67 2.70 6.16 -3.82
C THR A 67 2.88 5.32 -2.58
N VAL A 68 3.31 4.08 -2.77
CA VAL A 68 3.70 3.19 -1.67
C VAL A 68 5.22 3.15 -1.66
N GLY A 69 5.82 3.68 -0.62
CA GLY A 69 7.27 3.79 -0.52
C GLY A 69 7.98 2.44 -0.47
N GLY A 70 9.30 2.49 -0.64
CA GLY A 70 10.13 1.28 -0.59
C GLY A 70 10.21 0.70 0.80
N ALA A 71 10.39 -0.62 0.87
CA ALA A 71 10.55 -1.37 2.12
C ALA A 71 9.40 -1.15 3.11
N THR A 72 8.21 -0.83 2.62
CA THR A 72 7.02 -0.69 3.45
C THR A 72 6.38 -2.06 3.69
N MET A 73 5.57 -2.13 4.74
CA MET A 73 4.72 -3.29 4.97
C MET A 73 3.28 -2.81 5.07
N VAL A 74 2.40 -3.40 4.28
CA VAL A 74 0.98 -3.04 4.25
C VAL A 74 0.16 -4.26 4.65
N GLY A 75 -0.61 -4.12 5.71
CA GLY A 75 -1.41 -5.21 6.25
C GLY A 75 -2.75 -5.40 5.56
N PRO A 76 -3.42 -6.53 5.84
CA PRO A 76 -4.68 -6.85 5.19
C PRO A 76 -5.77 -5.84 5.53
N GLY A 77 -6.61 -5.56 4.56
CA GLY A 77 -7.71 -4.62 4.74
C GLY A 77 -7.31 -3.15 4.75
N ALA A 78 -6.02 -2.84 4.60
CA ALA A 78 -5.57 -1.46 4.56
C ALA A 78 -6.03 -0.78 3.27
N ARG A 79 -6.29 0.51 3.36
CA ARG A 79 -6.67 1.33 2.21
C ARG A 79 -5.78 2.55 2.14
N ILE A 80 -5.26 2.81 0.97
CA ILE A 80 -4.42 3.98 0.72
C ILE A 80 -5.17 4.86 -0.25
N GLY A 81 -5.51 6.07 0.18
CA GLY A 81 -6.35 6.98 -0.59
C GLY A 81 -5.69 7.51 -1.85
N GLU A 82 -6.48 8.16 -2.69
CA GLU A 82 -5.98 8.75 -3.95
C GLU A 82 -5.01 9.88 -3.63
N ASN A 83 -3.95 9.97 -4.43
CA ASN A 83 -2.93 11.02 -4.30
C ASN A 83 -2.23 11.02 -2.93
N SER A 84 -2.33 9.94 -2.18
CA SER A 84 -1.68 9.86 -0.88
C SER A 84 -0.32 9.17 -1.00
N ILE A 85 0.46 9.27 0.08
CA ILE A 85 1.82 8.72 0.09
C ILE A 85 2.03 7.96 1.40
N LEU A 86 2.48 6.71 1.27
CA LEU A 86 3.00 5.97 2.40
C LEU A 86 4.53 6.02 2.29
N GLY A 87 5.18 6.63 3.27
CA GLY A 87 6.63 6.86 3.24
C GLY A 87 7.44 5.58 3.29
N ASN A 88 8.72 5.71 2.93
CA ASN A 88 9.64 4.56 2.93
C ASN A 88 9.73 3.93 4.32
N ARG A 89 9.79 2.61 4.35
CA ARG A 89 9.95 1.80 5.56
C ARG A 89 8.81 1.94 6.56
N ALA A 90 7.68 2.51 6.15
CA ALA A 90 6.53 2.62 7.02
C ALA A 90 5.82 1.27 7.16
N LEU A 91 5.13 1.11 8.26
CA LEU A 91 4.28 -0.05 8.50
C LEU A 91 2.84 0.44 8.60
N LEU A 92 2.01 0.09 7.63
CA LEU A 92 0.59 0.38 7.68
C LEU A 92 -0.13 -0.86 8.20
N ALA A 93 -0.67 -0.75 9.41
CA ALA A 93 -1.28 -1.88 10.09
C ALA A 93 -2.58 -2.30 9.40
N LYS A 94 -3.06 -3.48 9.79
CA LYS A 94 -4.30 -4.03 9.23
C LYS A 94 -5.44 -3.03 9.36
N ARG A 95 -6.27 -2.96 8.33
CA ARG A 95 -7.50 -2.16 8.29
C ARG A 95 -7.32 -0.66 8.48
N LYS A 96 -6.09 -0.17 8.44
CA LYS A 96 -5.84 1.27 8.51
C LYS A 96 -6.17 1.92 7.18
N VAL A 97 -6.67 3.16 7.26
CA VAL A 97 -7.06 3.92 6.08
C VAL A 97 -6.25 5.20 6.04
N ILE A 98 -5.55 5.40 4.93
CA ILE A 98 -4.90 6.68 4.66
C ILE A 98 -5.89 7.50 3.82
N PRO A 99 -6.40 8.62 4.34
CA PRO A 99 -7.30 9.48 3.55
C PRO A 99 -6.63 10.03 2.29
N ASP A 100 -7.44 10.44 1.34
CA ASP A 100 -6.93 11.01 0.10
C ASP A 100 -6.03 12.20 0.36
N GLY A 101 -4.91 12.27 -0.34
CA GLY A 101 -4.00 13.40 -0.28
C GLY A 101 -3.11 13.48 0.95
N GLU A 102 -3.15 12.50 1.83
CA GLU A 102 -2.33 12.53 3.05
C GLU A 102 -1.01 11.78 2.88
N VAL A 103 -0.05 12.16 3.69
CA VAL A 103 1.26 11.51 3.76
C VAL A 103 1.39 10.86 5.13
N TRP A 104 1.64 9.57 5.14
CA TRP A 104 1.81 8.80 6.39
C TRP A 104 3.19 8.18 6.42
N VAL A 105 3.83 8.23 7.58
CA VAL A 105 5.20 7.72 7.77
C VAL A 105 5.31 7.00 9.11
N GLY A 106 6.33 6.20 9.24
CA GLY A 106 6.73 5.62 10.53
C GLY A 106 6.24 4.21 10.77
N ILE A 107 6.60 3.68 11.93
CA ILE A 107 6.25 2.34 12.40
C ILE A 107 5.63 2.47 13.79
N PRO A 108 4.31 2.35 13.95
CA PRO A 108 3.30 2.26 12.90
C PRO A 108 3.13 3.58 12.15
N ALA A 109 2.66 3.50 10.92
CA ALA A 109 2.48 4.68 10.09
C ALA A 109 1.45 5.63 10.70
N ARG A 110 1.77 6.92 10.65
CA ARG A 110 0.92 7.99 11.15
C ARG A 110 0.98 9.17 10.20
N PRO A 111 -0.08 9.99 10.14
CA PRO A 111 -0.05 11.14 9.26
C PRO A 111 1.02 12.13 9.71
N ILE A 112 1.67 12.75 8.73
CA ILE A 112 2.58 13.85 9.02
C ILE A 112 1.73 15.06 9.38
N SER A 113 2.07 15.71 10.49
CA SER A 113 1.38 16.92 10.89
C SER A 113 1.60 17.99 9.83
N SER A 114 0.55 18.53 9.31
CA SER A 114 0.61 19.51 8.24
C SER A 114 1.04 20.90 8.74
N SER A 115 1.06 21.13 10.01
CA SER A 115 1.47 22.42 10.56
C SER A 115 2.98 22.62 10.45
N HIS A 116 2.30 21.81 9.90
CA HIS A 116 3.23 21.84 9.63
C HIS A 116 4.11 21.92 9.14
N SER A 117 3.89 21.96 9.05
CA SER A 117 4.73 21.84 8.56
C SER A 117 5.52 22.00 8.65
N GLU A 118 5.29 22.20 8.98
CA GLU A 118 6.08 22.46 9.29
C GLU A 118 6.74 22.45 9.76
N SER A 119 6.49 22.64 10.12
CA SER A 119 7.18 22.73 10.69
C SER A 119 7.68 22.53 11.20
N SER A 120 7.40 22.62 11.56
CA SER A 120 7.93 22.51 12.12
C SER A 120 8.44 22.26 12.56
N LYS A 121 8.33 22.46 12.87
CA LYS A 121 8.94 22.30 13.26
C LYS A 121 9.53 21.99 13.29
#